data_5265d610e329560773fb49e63a7192fa
#
_entry.id   5265d610e329560773fb49e63a7192fa
#
_cell.length_a   1.000
_cell.length_b   1.000
_cell.length_c   1.000
_cell.angle_alpha   90.00
_cell.angle_beta   90.00
_cell.angle_gamma   90.00
#
_symmetry.space_group_name_H-M   'P 1'
#
loop_
_entity.id
_entity.type
_entity.pdbx_description
1 polymer ?
#
loop_
_entity_poly.entity_id
_entity_poly.type
_entity_poly.pdbx_seq_one_letter_code
_entity_poly.pdbx_strand_id
1 'polypeptide(L)'
;MAELNETIHQPVRLRIMAALVSLDPGDEVEFTYLRDLLDVTDGNLGAHLRKLEEPGYIAVNKAFVERKPRTYISVTAEGRRVFQEHVAVLESILKSK
;
A
#
# COMPACT_ATOMS: atom_id res chain seq x y z
N MET A 1 -18.93 6.26 14.80
CA MET A 1 -19.10 5.51 13.56
C MET A 1 -17.79 5.53 12.78
N ALA A 2 -17.35 4.39 12.32
CA ALA A 2 -16.11 4.31 11.55
C ALA A 2 -16.33 4.88 10.13
N GLU A 3 -15.38 5.63 9.65
CA GLU A 3 -15.43 6.24 8.33
C GLU A 3 -14.39 5.62 7.43
N LEU A 4 -14.60 5.75 6.11
CA LEU A 4 -13.60 5.34 5.14
C LEU A 4 -12.33 6.20 5.30
N ASN A 5 -11.20 5.55 5.23
CA ASN A 5 -9.91 6.24 5.30
C ASN A 5 -9.62 6.85 3.92
N GLU A 6 -9.66 8.18 3.84
CA GLU A 6 -9.49 8.89 2.58
C GLU A 6 -8.13 8.62 1.92
N THR A 7 -7.09 8.47 2.72
CA THR A 7 -5.75 8.17 2.18
C THR A 7 -5.75 6.82 1.46
N ILE A 8 -6.36 5.80 2.08
CA ILE A 8 -6.41 4.45 1.52
C ILE A 8 -7.49 4.30 0.46
N HIS A 9 -8.57 5.07 0.55
CA HIS A 9 -9.73 4.89 -0.33
C HIS A 9 -9.49 5.30 -1.78
N GLN A 10 -8.43 5.99 -2.08
CA GLN A 10 -8.06 6.31 -3.46
C GLN A 10 -7.74 5.01 -4.21
N PRO A 11 -8.26 4.79 -5.45
CA PRO A 11 -8.17 3.49 -6.12
C PRO A 11 -6.77 2.88 -6.23
N VAL A 12 -5.77 3.66 -6.63
CA VAL A 12 -4.41 3.12 -6.77
C VAL A 12 -3.84 2.77 -5.40
N ARG A 13 -4.04 3.65 -4.39
CA ARG A 13 -3.55 3.37 -3.05
C ARG A 13 -4.24 2.18 -2.41
N LEU A 14 -5.54 2.01 -2.67
CA LEU A 14 -6.27 0.84 -2.19
C LEU A 14 -5.66 -0.45 -2.76
N ARG A 15 -5.33 -0.45 -4.05
CA ARG A 15 -4.70 -1.59 -4.71
C ARG A 15 -3.30 -1.86 -4.19
N ILE A 16 -2.53 -0.80 -3.90
CA ILE A 16 -1.20 -0.94 -3.29
C ILE A 16 -1.32 -1.65 -1.94
N MET A 17 -2.21 -1.13 -1.08
CA MET A 17 -2.39 -1.71 0.26
C MET A 17 -2.88 -3.15 0.17
N ALA A 18 -3.81 -3.45 -0.71
CA ALA A 18 -4.31 -4.81 -0.90
C ALA A 18 -3.19 -5.78 -1.30
N ALA A 19 -2.33 -5.36 -2.22
CA ALA A 19 -1.19 -6.17 -2.67
C ALA A 19 -0.22 -6.44 -1.52
N LEU A 20 0.12 -5.39 -0.75
CA LEU A 20 1.07 -5.53 0.34
C LEU A 20 0.52 -6.35 1.52
N VAL A 21 -0.75 -6.14 1.86
CA VAL A 21 -1.37 -6.85 2.98
C VAL A 21 -1.57 -8.33 2.67
N SER A 22 -1.63 -8.70 1.38
CA SER A 22 -1.73 -10.11 0.98
C SER A 22 -0.45 -10.90 1.26
N LEU A 23 0.66 -10.22 1.52
CA LEU A 23 1.94 -10.86 1.85
C LEU A 23 2.06 -11.14 3.34
N ASP A 24 3.01 -12.01 3.71
CA ASP A 24 3.28 -12.25 5.12
C ASP A 24 3.90 -11.00 5.77
N PRO A 25 3.66 -10.78 7.07
CA PRO A 25 4.28 -9.65 7.77
C PRO A 25 5.80 -9.64 7.59
N GLY A 26 6.33 -8.47 7.22
CA GLY A 26 7.76 -8.30 6.99
C GLY A 26 8.23 -8.54 5.58
N ASP A 27 7.38 -9.13 4.71
CA ASP A 27 7.73 -9.32 3.31
C ASP A 27 7.76 -7.98 2.58
N GLU A 28 8.67 -7.87 1.63
CA GLU A 28 8.84 -6.67 0.81
C GLU A 28 8.62 -7.01 -0.67
N VAL A 29 8.17 -6.03 -1.44
CA VAL A 29 8.11 -6.14 -2.89
C VAL A 29 8.94 -5.03 -3.51
N GLU A 30 9.51 -5.33 -4.67
CA GLU A 30 10.28 -4.34 -5.40
C GLU A 30 9.35 -3.34 -6.10
N PHE A 31 9.79 -2.08 -6.16
CA PHE A 31 9.06 -1.00 -6.79
C PHE A 31 8.61 -1.35 -8.22
N THR A 32 9.53 -1.90 -9.03
CA THR A 32 9.22 -2.23 -10.42
C THR A 32 8.16 -3.33 -10.53
N TYR A 33 8.18 -4.30 -9.63
CA TYR A 33 7.16 -5.33 -9.60
C TYR A 33 5.77 -4.74 -9.32
N LEU A 34 5.71 -3.86 -8.32
CA LEU A 34 4.45 -3.22 -7.94
C LEU A 34 3.95 -2.30 -9.04
N ARG A 35 4.85 -1.55 -9.69
CA ARG A 35 4.50 -0.69 -10.82
C ARG A 35 3.85 -1.50 -11.94
N ASP A 36 4.46 -2.62 -12.31
CA ASP A 36 3.96 -3.45 -13.40
C ASP A 36 2.66 -4.13 -13.03
N LEU A 37 2.55 -4.61 -11.79
CA LEU A 37 1.32 -5.24 -11.28
C LEU A 37 0.13 -4.29 -11.37
N LEU A 38 0.35 -3.01 -11.03
CA LEU A 38 -0.71 -2.01 -10.99
C LEU A 38 -0.89 -1.28 -12.32
N ASP A 39 0.02 -1.49 -13.27
CA ASP A 39 0.00 -0.84 -14.59
C ASP A 39 -0.06 0.68 -14.48
N VAL A 40 0.90 1.23 -13.73
CA VAL A 40 1.04 2.68 -13.53
C VAL A 40 2.45 3.14 -13.91
N THR A 41 2.63 4.45 -14.03
CA THR A 41 3.95 5.01 -14.30
C THR A 41 4.79 5.10 -13.02
N ASP A 42 6.11 5.22 -13.17
CA ASP A 42 7.02 5.41 -12.03
C ASP A 42 6.61 6.63 -11.20
N GLY A 43 6.33 7.75 -11.85
CA GLY A 43 5.95 8.98 -11.16
C GLY A 43 4.63 8.86 -10.42
N ASN A 44 3.67 8.20 -11.05
CA ASN A 44 2.36 7.97 -10.44
C ASN A 44 2.49 7.08 -9.20
N LEU A 45 3.21 5.96 -9.33
CA LEU A 45 3.43 5.07 -8.20
C LEU A 45 4.17 5.78 -7.07
N GLY A 46 5.26 6.50 -7.41
CA GLY A 46 6.05 7.22 -6.41
C GLY A 46 5.21 8.23 -5.62
N ALA A 47 4.32 8.95 -6.29
CA ALA A 47 3.45 9.92 -5.63
C ALA A 47 2.50 9.25 -4.65
N HIS A 48 1.89 8.14 -5.05
CA HIS A 48 0.98 7.40 -4.17
C HIS A 48 1.71 6.73 -3.00
N LEU A 49 2.92 6.22 -3.23
CA LEU A 49 3.71 5.64 -2.15
C LEU A 49 4.08 6.69 -1.10
N ARG A 50 4.41 7.92 -1.51
CA ARG A 50 4.67 9.00 -0.55
C ARG A 50 3.46 9.29 0.33
N LYS A 51 2.26 9.30 -0.27
CA LYS A 51 1.02 9.53 0.47
C LYS A 51 0.72 8.44 1.49
N LEU A 52 1.19 7.23 1.25
CA LEU A 52 1.04 6.12 2.19
C LEU A 52 2.17 6.09 3.22
N GLU A 53 3.35 6.53 2.85
CA GLU A 53 4.51 6.56 3.74
C GLU A 53 4.37 7.65 4.81
N GLU A 54 3.86 8.82 4.45
CA GLU A 54 3.71 9.95 5.37
C GLU A 54 2.97 9.58 6.66
N PRO A 55 1.82 8.92 6.61
CA PRO A 55 1.13 8.49 7.84
C PRO A 55 1.71 7.22 8.45
N GLY A 56 2.73 6.63 7.86
CA GLY A 56 3.35 5.43 8.42
C GLY A 56 2.67 4.12 8.05
N TYR A 57 1.91 4.08 6.98
CA TYR A 57 1.20 2.86 6.57
C TYR A 57 2.10 1.89 5.81
N ILE A 58 3.13 2.40 5.16
CA ILE A 58 4.13 1.60 4.47
C ILE A 58 5.52 2.06 4.84
N ALA A 59 6.49 1.17 4.63
CA ALA A 59 7.90 1.49 4.73
C ALA A 59 8.53 1.35 3.36
N VAL A 60 9.37 2.30 3.00
CA VAL A 60 10.10 2.30 1.73
C VAL A 60 11.58 2.17 2.05
N ASN A 61 12.21 1.13 1.53
CA ASN A 61 13.60 0.81 1.82
C ASN A 61 14.39 0.80 0.52
N LYS A 62 15.44 1.64 0.45
CA LYS A 62 16.33 1.69 -0.70
C LYS A 62 17.60 0.93 -0.39
N ALA A 63 18.01 0.07 -1.33
CA ALA A 63 19.19 -0.78 -1.16
C ALA A 63 19.96 -0.86 -2.47
N PHE A 64 21.19 -1.33 -2.40
CA PHE A 64 21.98 -1.67 -3.58
C PHE A 64 22.08 -3.18 -3.68
N VAL A 65 21.66 -3.72 -4.82
CA VAL A 65 21.77 -5.14 -5.11
C VAL A 65 22.56 -5.26 -6.39
N GLU A 66 23.71 -5.94 -6.31
CA GLU A 66 24.61 -6.09 -7.45
C GLU A 66 24.97 -4.74 -8.07
N ARG A 67 25.28 -3.75 -7.21
CA ARG A 67 25.66 -2.37 -7.61
C ARG A 67 24.55 -1.55 -8.26
N LYS A 68 23.31 -2.04 -8.21
CA LYS A 68 22.16 -1.30 -8.75
C LYS A 68 21.24 -0.86 -7.62
N PRO A 69 20.74 0.37 -7.69
CA PRO A 69 19.76 0.81 -6.67
C PRO A 69 18.43 0.09 -6.86
N ARG A 70 17.86 -0.36 -5.77
CA ARG A 70 16.55 -1.02 -5.74
C ARG A 70 15.72 -0.43 -4.63
N THR A 71 14.43 -0.31 -4.86
CA THR A 71 13.49 0.21 -3.86
C THR A 71 12.52 -0.90 -3.52
N TYR A 72 12.36 -1.16 -2.23
CA TYR A 72 11.47 -2.18 -1.70
C TYR A 72 10.40 -1.55 -0.83
N ILE A 73 9.19 -2.07 -0.92
CA ILE A 73 8.04 -1.55 -0.18
C ILE A 73 7.45 -2.66 0.67
N SER A 74 7.13 -2.35 1.91
CA SER A 74 6.42 -3.25 2.81
C SER A 74 5.31 -2.52 3.53
N VAL A 75 4.29 -3.25 3.98
CA VAL A 75 3.25 -2.68 4.82
C VAL A 75 3.71 -2.73 6.28
N THR A 76 3.45 -1.66 7.02
CA THR A 76 3.74 -1.62 8.46
C THR A 76 2.61 -2.29 9.23
N ALA A 77 2.85 -2.57 10.52
CA ALA A 77 1.78 -3.08 11.40
C ALA A 77 0.61 -2.10 11.45
N GLU A 78 0.91 -0.80 11.53
CA GLU A 78 -0.12 0.25 11.50
C GLU A 78 -0.89 0.25 10.19
N GLY A 79 -0.18 0.15 9.06
CA GLY A 79 -0.82 0.11 7.74
C GLY A 79 -1.73 -1.09 7.59
N ARG A 80 -1.29 -2.25 8.08
CA ARG A 80 -2.09 -3.47 8.03
C ARG A 80 -3.36 -3.32 8.86
N ARG A 81 -3.23 -2.77 10.06
CA ARG A 81 -4.38 -2.53 10.95
C ARG A 81 -5.39 -1.58 10.31
N VAL A 82 -4.90 -0.46 9.78
CA VAL A 82 -5.75 0.57 9.17
C VAL A 82 -6.44 0.02 7.92
N PHE A 83 -5.73 -0.77 7.12
CA PHE A 83 -6.32 -1.39 5.93
C PHE A 83 -7.44 -2.36 6.31
N GLN A 84 -7.22 -3.19 7.34
CA GLN A 84 -8.23 -4.14 7.80
C GLN A 84 -9.48 -3.41 8.31
N GLU A 85 -9.31 -2.29 9.02
CA GLU A 85 -10.44 -1.45 9.43
C GLU A 85 -11.19 -0.88 8.24
N HIS A 86 -10.46 -0.44 7.23
CA HIS A 86 -11.03 0.12 6.01
C HIS A 86 -11.88 -0.92 5.27
N VAL A 87 -11.34 -2.14 5.16
CA VAL A 87 -12.08 -3.26 4.53
C VAL A 87 -13.37 -3.56 5.31
N ALA A 88 -13.29 -3.55 6.63
CA ALA A 88 -14.48 -3.78 7.48
C ALA A 88 -15.56 -2.73 7.24
N VAL A 89 -15.15 -1.47 7.09
CA VAL A 89 -16.10 -0.38 6.77
C VAL A 89 -16.72 -0.59 5.40
N LEU A 90 -15.91 -0.94 4.40
CA LEU A 90 -16.41 -1.23 3.05
C LEU A 90 -17.40 -2.39 3.05
N GLU A 91 -17.08 -3.48 3.77
CA GLU A 91 -17.99 -4.61 3.89
C GLU A 91 -19.31 -4.21 4.55
N SER A 92 -19.24 -3.39 5.58
CA SER A 92 -20.43 -2.87 6.26
C SER A 92 -21.32 -2.08 5.30
N ILE A 93 -20.73 -1.24 4.46
CA ILE A 93 -21.46 -0.47 3.46
C ILE A 93 -22.13 -1.40 2.44
N LEU A 94 -21.39 -2.40 1.96
CA LEU A 94 -21.91 -3.33 0.95
C LEU A 94 -23.03 -4.21 1.48
N LYS A 95 -23.04 -4.49 2.79
CA LYS A 95 -24.08 -5.30 3.42
C LYS A 95 -25.27 -4.47 3.89
N SER A 96 -25.12 -3.16 3.89
CA SER A 96 -26.18 -2.24 4.30
C SER A 96 -27.24 -2.14 3.19
N LYS A 97 -28.48 -2.08 3.57
CA LYS A 97 -29.58 -1.93 2.64
C LYS A 97 -30.25 -0.57 2.79
#